data_b157cdc40def05df417050f06011fc45
#
_entry.id   b157cdc40def05df417050f06011fc45
#
_cell.length_a   1.000
_cell.length_b   1.000
_cell.length_c   1.000
_cell.angle_alpha   90.00
_cell.angle_beta   90.00
_cell.angle_gamma   90.00
#
_symmetry.space_group_name_H-M   'P 1'
#
loop_
_entity.id
_entity.type
_entity.pdbx_description
1 polymer ?
#
loop_
_entity_poly.entity_id
_entity_poly.type
_entity_poly.pdbx_seq_one_letter_code
_entity_poly.pdbx_strand_id
1 'polypeptide(L)'
;AAAERTYNILFVQSYTSQTPWHSDLNQGLVKGFKESGLKVNITTEYLDADFWAFNSEKVIMRRFCQRARDRQTDLIITASDEAFYTLFACGDSLPLQIPVVFFGIKYPDMELIATHPNVCGFTANPDFDVILRQAQKIFPQRKEVVCVIDNSFLSNKGLEDFEEEWKIFQKDNPDYRMKVYNTQNHTTSHIIAAICYPRNSYERLVVAPKWSPFLSFVGKNSKAPVFSSQNVGLTNGVFCAYDSDSYA
;
A
#
# COMPACT_ATOMS: atom_id res chain seq x y z
N ALA A 1 12.73 44.88 -0.48
CA ALA A 1 12.06 43.65 -0.88
C ALA A 1 12.37 42.62 0.18
N ALA A 2 11.38 42.04 0.84
CA ALA A 2 11.60 40.89 1.74
C ALA A 2 12.19 39.76 0.89
N ALA A 3 13.29 39.17 1.38
CA ALA A 3 13.87 38.01 0.69
C ALA A 3 12.80 36.92 0.62
N GLU A 4 12.54 36.41 -0.59
CA GLU A 4 11.55 35.39 -0.84
C GLU A 4 12.01 34.10 -0.15
N ARG A 5 11.24 33.63 0.84
CA ARG A 5 11.58 32.45 1.64
C ARG A 5 11.61 31.20 0.77
N THR A 6 12.66 30.41 0.89
CA THR A 6 12.73 29.08 0.30
C THR A 6 12.37 28.05 1.37
N TYR A 7 11.42 27.15 1.06
CA TYR A 7 10.98 26.09 1.97
C TYR A 7 11.74 24.79 1.70
N ASN A 8 12.18 24.13 2.75
CA ASN A 8 12.85 22.84 2.67
C ASN A 8 11.85 21.72 2.90
N ILE A 9 11.72 20.82 1.93
CA ILE A 9 10.75 19.74 1.94
C ILE A 9 11.50 18.40 1.93
N LEU A 10 11.15 17.52 2.87
CA LEU A 10 11.54 16.12 2.85
C LEU A 10 10.41 15.29 2.25
N PHE A 11 10.68 14.63 1.14
CA PHE A 11 9.75 13.70 0.51
C PHE A 11 10.25 12.27 0.72
N VAL A 12 9.52 11.47 1.49
CA VAL A 12 9.85 10.07 1.77
C VAL A 12 8.92 9.16 0.97
N GLN A 13 9.48 8.34 0.15
CA GLN A 13 8.77 7.32 -0.61
C GLN A 13 8.98 5.94 0.00
N SER A 14 7.91 5.14 0.03
CA SER A 14 7.95 3.79 0.62
C SER A 14 8.84 2.83 -0.17
N TYR A 15 8.88 2.97 -1.49
CA TYR A 15 9.56 2.03 -2.39
C TYR A 15 10.76 2.65 -3.08
N THR A 16 11.29 1.99 -4.11
CA THR A 16 12.45 2.46 -4.87
C THR A 16 12.09 3.52 -5.90
N SER A 17 13.10 4.24 -6.39
CA SER A 17 12.95 5.19 -7.51
C SER A 17 12.49 4.57 -8.82
N GLN A 18 12.55 3.24 -8.94
CA GLN A 18 12.14 2.49 -10.12
C GLN A 18 10.66 2.05 -10.07
N THR A 19 9.97 2.35 -8.99
CA THR A 19 8.54 2.05 -8.85
C THR A 19 7.73 2.83 -9.91
N PRO A 20 6.84 2.22 -10.67
CA PRO A 20 6.19 2.83 -11.83
C PRO A 20 5.52 4.19 -11.56
N TRP A 21 4.80 4.32 -10.46
CA TRP A 21 4.11 5.57 -10.09
C TRP A 21 5.02 6.64 -9.47
N HIS A 22 6.29 6.32 -9.21
CA HIS A 22 7.25 7.25 -8.63
C HIS A 22 7.46 8.49 -9.51
N SER A 23 7.61 8.30 -10.81
CA SER A 23 7.79 9.39 -11.77
C SER A 23 6.60 10.35 -11.76
N ASP A 24 5.39 9.79 -11.75
CA ASP A 24 4.16 10.58 -11.80
C ASP A 24 3.96 11.40 -10.52
N LEU A 25 4.22 10.79 -9.35
CA LEU A 25 4.20 11.49 -8.06
C LEU A 25 5.21 12.63 -8.01
N ASN A 26 6.45 12.40 -8.45
CA ASN A 26 7.47 13.45 -8.49
C ASN A 26 7.08 14.57 -9.45
N GLN A 27 6.58 14.26 -10.63
CA GLN A 27 6.15 15.26 -11.59
C GLN A 27 4.96 16.07 -11.05
N GLY A 28 3.98 15.42 -10.45
CA GLY A 28 2.83 16.07 -9.82
C GLY A 28 3.26 17.01 -8.70
N LEU A 29 4.17 16.57 -7.83
CA LEU A 29 4.69 17.37 -6.72
C LEU A 29 5.44 18.62 -7.22
N VAL A 30 6.36 18.46 -8.17
CA VAL A 30 7.13 19.55 -8.77
C VAL A 30 6.21 20.54 -9.48
N LYS A 31 5.24 20.03 -10.24
CA LYS A 31 4.25 20.87 -10.93
C LYS A 31 3.40 21.67 -9.93
N GLY A 32 2.88 21.04 -8.89
CA GLY A 32 2.07 21.70 -7.87
C GLY A 32 2.81 22.84 -7.16
N PHE A 33 4.07 22.62 -6.76
CA PHE A 33 4.88 23.68 -6.17
C PHE A 33 5.21 24.81 -7.16
N LYS A 34 5.47 24.49 -8.41
CA LYS A 34 5.67 25.49 -9.46
C LYS A 34 4.43 26.36 -9.67
N GLU A 35 3.25 25.75 -9.71
CA GLU A 35 1.97 26.45 -9.88
C GLU A 35 1.60 27.30 -8.65
N SER A 36 2.02 26.86 -7.45
CA SER A 36 1.81 27.63 -6.22
C SER A 36 2.68 28.89 -6.12
N GLY A 37 3.70 29.02 -6.94
CA GLY A 37 4.68 30.12 -6.88
C GLY A 37 5.65 30.05 -5.69
N LEU A 38 5.58 28.99 -4.88
CA LEU A 38 6.49 28.79 -3.75
C LEU A 38 7.87 28.34 -4.20
N LYS A 39 8.92 28.93 -3.61
CA LYS A 39 10.28 28.43 -3.77
C LYS A 39 10.52 27.27 -2.81
N VAL A 40 10.85 26.12 -3.34
CA VAL A 40 11.06 24.91 -2.56
C VAL A 40 12.36 24.19 -2.92
N ASN A 41 13.00 23.61 -1.90
CA ASN A 41 14.07 22.63 -2.04
C ASN A 41 13.50 21.29 -1.62
N ILE A 42 13.33 20.34 -2.55
CA ILE A 42 12.81 19.01 -2.28
C ILE A 42 13.97 18.04 -2.17
N THR A 43 14.07 17.37 -1.03
CA THR A 43 14.95 16.22 -0.84
C THR A 43 14.10 14.97 -0.83
N THR A 44 14.32 14.08 -1.80
CA THR A 44 13.62 12.80 -1.89
C THR A 44 14.47 11.70 -1.26
N GLU A 45 13.86 10.91 -0.39
CA GLU A 45 14.45 9.75 0.27
C GLU A 45 13.57 8.52 -0.01
N TYR A 46 14.21 7.35 -0.15
CA TYR A 46 13.55 6.09 -0.44
C TYR A 46 13.73 5.12 0.72
N LEU A 47 12.61 4.57 1.21
CA LEU A 47 12.62 3.62 2.32
C LEU A 47 12.98 2.21 1.87
N ASP A 48 12.77 1.90 0.58
CA ASP A 48 12.99 0.58 -0.03
C ASP A 48 12.26 -0.55 0.73
N ALA A 49 11.02 -0.30 1.09
CA ALA A 49 10.22 -1.17 1.98
C ALA A 49 10.03 -2.61 1.46
N ASP A 50 10.20 -2.87 0.18
CA ASP A 50 10.15 -4.22 -0.38
C ASP A 50 11.36 -5.07 -0.01
N PHE A 51 12.47 -4.45 0.41
CA PHE A 51 13.74 -5.12 0.70
C PHE A 51 14.02 -5.27 2.19
N TRP A 52 13.32 -4.52 3.05
CA TRP A 52 13.61 -4.44 4.47
C TRP A 52 12.45 -4.92 5.34
N ALA A 53 12.79 -5.49 6.48
CA ALA A 53 11.81 -5.72 7.53
C ALA A 53 11.49 -4.40 8.25
N PHE A 54 10.30 -4.28 8.83
CA PHE A 54 9.80 -3.05 9.48
C PHE A 54 10.77 -2.44 10.51
N ASN A 55 11.51 -3.27 11.27
CA ASN A 55 12.52 -2.78 12.21
C ASN A 55 13.70 -2.12 11.53
N SER A 56 14.12 -2.61 10.36
CA SER A 56 15.18 -2.00 9.55
C SER A 56 14.70 -0.70 8.91
N GLU A 57 13.46 -0.64 8.46
CA GLU A 57 12.82 0.57 7.96
C GLU A 57 12.83 1.68 9.02
N LYS A 58 12.54 1.36 10.29
CA LYS A 58 12.62 2.34 11.39
C LYS A 58 14.02 2.92 11.57
N VAL A 59 15.07 2.09 11.42
CA VAL A 59 16.47 2.58 11.49
C VAL A 59 16.78 3.56 10.36
N ILE A 60 16.36 3.24 9.16
CA ILE A 60 16.51 4.10 7.98
C ILE A 60 15.73 5.41 8.17
N MET A 61 14.48 5.31 8.61
CA MET A 61 13.61 6.47 8.82
C MET A 61 14.16 7.42 9.90
N ARG A 62 14.77 6.91 10.98
CA ARG A 62 15.43 7.75 11.99
C ARG A 62 16.55 8.59 11.38
N ARG A 63 17.30 8.04 10.42
CA ARG A 63 18.34 8.80 9.69
C ARG A 63 17.70 9.89 8.83
N PHE A 64 16.56 9.61 8.19
CA PHE A 64 15.82 10.62 7.44
C PHE A 64 15.33 11.75 8.35
N CYS A 65 14.76 11.42 9.51
CA CYS A 65 14.31 12.38 10.52
C CYS A 65 15.49 13.24 11.05
N GLN A 66 16.65 12.64 11.27
CA GLN A 66 17.85 13.39 11.70
C GLN A 66 18.27 14.40 10.62
N ARG A 67 18.35 13.97 9.36
CA ARG A 67 18.65 14.86 8.24
C ARG A 67 17.60 15.97 8.06
N ALA A 68 16.35 15.66 8.32
CA ALA A 68 15.26 16.65 8.27
C ALA A 68 15.49 17.77 9.29
N ARG A 69 15.89 17.43 10.51
CA ARG A 69 16.25 18.41 11.55
C ARG A 69 17.44 19.24 11.15
N ASP A 70 18.51 18.59 10.71
CA ASP A 70 19.77 19.27 10.32
C ASP A 70 19.57 20.25 9.17
N ARG A 71 18.60 19.95 8.28
CA ARG A 71 18.27 20.80 7.13
C ARG A 71 17.14 21.79 7.39
N GLN A 72 16.66 21.88 8.62
CA GLN A 72 15.53 22.77 8.98
C GLN A 72 14.34 22.57 8.04
N THR A 73 13.88 21.31 7.92
CA THR A 73 12.76 20.94 7.07
C THR A 73 11.48 21.61 7.52
N ASP A 74 10.76 22.23 6.58
CA ASP A 74 9.50 22.93 6.81
C ASP A 74 8.27 22.04 6.64
N LEU A 75 8.40 20.97 5.82
CA LEU A 75 7.31 20.05 5.50
C LEU A 75 7.88 18.65 5.24
N ILE A 76 7.24 17.63 5.80
CA ILE A 76 7.48 16.23 5.44
C ILE A 76 6.32 15.75 4.57
N ILE A 77 6.63 15.11 3.45
CA ILE A 77 5.66 14.43 2.59
C ILE A 77 5.99 12.96 2.60
N THR A 78 4.99 12.10 2.79
CA THR A 78 5.14 10.64 2.69
C THR A 78 4.27 10.08 1.58
N ALA A 79 4.78 9.08 0.85
CA ALA A 79 4.04 8.36 -0.16
C ALA A 79 3.92 6.88 0.21
N SER A 80 2.69 6.41 0.23
CA SER A 80 2.24 5.06 0.61
C SER A 80 2.36 4.74 2.11
N ASP A 81 1.80 3.62 2.52
CA ASP A 81 1.58 3.23 3.92
C ASP A 81 2.88 3.08 4.70
N GLU A 82 3.89 2.42 4.14
CA GLU A 82 5.11 2.09 4.85
C GLU A 82 5.89 3.34 5.28
N ALA A 83 6.01 4.34 4.39
CA ALA A 83 6.68 5.59 4.73
C ALA A 83 5.93 6.34 5.84
N PHE A 84 4.59 6.39 5.77
CA PHE A 84 3.75 7.03 6.77
C PHE A 84 3.87 6.33 8.13
N TYR A 85 3.58 5.03 8.19
CA TYR A 85 3.58 4.30 9.46
C TYR A 85 4.96 4.19 10.09
N THR A 86 6.01 4.04 9.27
CA THR A 86 7.39 4.01 9.77
C THR A 86 7.80 5.37 10.35
N LEU A 87 7.36 6.47 9.74
CA LEU A 87 7.59 7.81 10.26
C LEU A 87 7.01 7.95 11.68
N PHE A 88 5.73 7.56 11.89
CA PHE A 88 5.09 7.65 13.19
C PHE A 88 5.62 6.63 14.21
N ALA A 89 6.06 5.45 13.76
CA ALA A 89 6.71 4.46 14.62
C ALA A 89 8.09 4.90 15.13
N CYS A 90 8.66 5.95 14.58
CA CYS A 90 9.93 6.55 15.02
C CYS A 90 9.75 7.65 16.09
N GLY A 91 8.58 7.80 16.65
CA GLY A 91 8.08 8.72 17.68
C GLY A 91 9.06 9.78 18.22
N ASP A 92 10.02 9.37 19.03
CA ASP A 92 11.01 10.28 19.67
C ASP A 92 11.95 10.97 18.67
N SER A 93 12.03 10.48 17.45
CA SER A 93 12.86 11.05 16.38
C SER A 93 12.09 11.99 15.48
N LEU A 94 10.75 12.01 15.59
CA LEU A 94 9.90 12.91 14.82
C LEU A 94 10.03 14.34 15.37
N PRO A 95 10.32 15.31 14.50
CA PRO A 95 10.11 16.69 14.86
C PRO A 95 8.59 16.92 14.91
N LEU A 96 7.97 16.71 16.06
CA LEU A 96 6.51 16.77 16.29
C LEU A 96 5.85 18.08 15.82
N GLN A 97 6.64 19.08 15.44
CA GLN A 97 6.18 20.39 14.99
C GLN A 97 6.20 20.56 13.47
N ILE A 98 6.85 19.66 12.73
CA ILE A 98 6.87 19.75 11.27
C ILE A 98 5.56 19.19 10.72
N PRO A 99 4.83 19.95 9.88
CA PRO A 99 3.65 19.44 9.19
C PRO A 99 3.98 18.19 8.35
N VAL A 100 3.06 17.24 8.32
CA VAL A 100 3.18 16.01 7.52
C VAL A 100 1.99 15.94 6.57
N VAL A 101 2.28 15.79 5.28
CA VAL A 101 1.27 15.49 4.25
C VAL A 101 1.53 14.10 3.71
N PHE A 102 0.51 13.26 3.68
CA PHE A 102 0.62 11.90 3.15
C PHE A 102 -0.18 11.73 1.86
N PHE A 103 0.31 10.84 0.98
CA PHE A 103 -0.37 10.42 -0.23
C PHE A 103 -0.49 8.90 -0.30
N GLY A 104 -1.63 8.42 -0.81
CA GLY A 104 -1.79 7.03 -1.22
C GLY A 104 -1.75 6.02 -0.09
N ILE A 105 -2.17 6.39 1.12
CA ILE A 105 -2.34 5.40 2.19
C ILE A 105 -3.54 4.52 1.82
N LYS A 106 -3.29 3.22 1.67
CA LYS A 106 -4.32 2.24 1.30
C LYS A 106 -5.14 1.78 2.49
N TYR A 107 -4.50 1.64 3.64
CA TYR A 107 -5.13 1.14 4.87
C TYR A 107 -4.93 2.16 6.01
N PRO A 108 -5.67 3.30 6.01
CA PRO A 108 -5.46 4.37 6.96
C PRO A 108 -5.89 4.00 8.38
N ASP A 109 -5.04 4.32 9.35
CA ASP A 109 -5.39 4.37 10.76
C ASP A 109 -5.94 5.76 11.07
N MET A 110 -7.26 5.90 11.06
CA MET A 110 -7.94 7.17 11.27
C MET A 110 -7.77 7.71 12.69
N GLU A 111 -7.58 6.85 13.69
CA GLU A 111 -7.30 7.26 15.07
C GLU A 111 -5.91 7.89 15.17
N LEU A 112 -4.90 7.24 14.59
CA LEU A 112 -3.55 7.79 14.51
C LEU A 112 -3.55 9.17 13.82
N ILE A 113 -4.23 9.30 12.69
CA ILE A 113 -4.32 10.57 11.95
C ILE A 113 -5.02 11.64 12.79
N ALA A 114 -6.13 11.31 13.43
CA ALA A 114 -6.90 12.27 14.24
C ALA A 114 -6.16 12.79 15.47
N THR A 115 -5.23 11.99 16.03
CA THR A 115 -4.43 12.41 17.20
C THR A 115 -3.28 13.36 16.85
N HIS A 116 -3.01 13.59 15.55
CA HIS A 116 -1.91 14.45 15.09
C HIS A 116 -2.45 15.63 14.26
N PRO A 117 -2.71 16.79 14.86
CA PRO A 117 -3.36 17.93 14.20
C PRO A 117 -2.52 18.56 13.08
N ASN A 118 -1.22 18.26 13.04
CA ASN A 118 -0.29 18.69 11.98
C ASN A 118 -0.16 17.69 10.82
N VAL A 119 -1.04 16.69 10.77
CA VAL A 119 -1.02 15.63 9.76
C VAL A 119 -2.30 15.70 8.93
N CYS A 120 -2.14 15.72 7.61
CA CYS A 120 -3.26 15.61 6.67
C CYS A 120 -2.79 14.93 5.38
N GLY A 121 -3.73 14.55 4.53
CA GLY A 121 -3.36 13.97 3.24
C GLY A 121 -4.50 13.24 2.55
N PHE A 122 -4.12 12.38 1.62
CA PHE A 122 -5.04 11.69 0.73
C PHE A 122 -4.88 10.18 0.89
N THR A 123 -5.99 9.50 1.11
CA THR A 123 -6.08 8.04 1.19
C THR A 123 -6.41 7.44 -0.19
N ALA A 124 -6.03 6.19 -0.39
CA ALA A 124 -6.31 5.43 -1.60
C ALA A 124 -6.82 4.03 -1.22
N ASN A 125 -7.83 3.99 -0.34
CA ASN A 125 -8.38 2.75 0.18
C ASN A 125 -8.88 1.85 -0.95
N PRO A 126 -8.44 0.58 -1.05
CA PRO A 126 -9.13 -0.39 -1.87
C PRO A 126 -10.51 -0.68 -1.28
N ASP A 127 -11.47 -0.96 -2.14
CA ASP A 127 -12.80 -1.38 -1.75
C ASP A 127 -12.94 -2.88 -2.03
N PHE A 128 -12.78 -3.70 -1.01
CA PHE A 128 -12.85 -5.16 -1.14
C PHE A 128 -14.28 -5.65 -1.41
N ASP A 129 -15.31 -4.93 -0.97
CA ASP A 129 -16.69 -5.28 -1.32
C ASP A 129 -16.91 -5.14 -2.82
N VAL A 130 -16.42 -4.06 -3.43
CA VAL A 130 -16.44 -3.89 -4.90
C VAL A 130 -15.69 -5.02 -5.59
N ILE A 131 -14.49 -5.38 -5.12
CA ILE A 131 -13.68 -6.49 -5.67
C ILE A 131 -14.48 -7.80 -5.60
N LEU A 132 -15.04 -8.12 -4.44
CA LEU A 132 -15.81 -9.35 -4.22
C LEU A 132 -17.08 -9.41 -5.07
N ARG A 133 -17.83 -8.31 -5.18
CA ARG A 133 -19.05 -8.25 -6.00
C ARG A 133 -18.75 -8.34 -7.49
N GLN A 134 -17.66 -7.74 -7.95
CA GLN A 134 -17.22 -7.91 -9.34
C GLN A 134 -16.77 -9.34 -9.61
N ALA A 135 -16.01 -9.95 -8.71
CA ALA A 135 -15.60 -11.34 -8.81
C ALA A 135 -16.81 -12.28 -8.83
N GLN A 136 -17.80 -12.06 -7.97
CA GLN A 136 -19.05 -12.80 -7.95
C GLN A 136 -19.83 -12.69 -9.25
N LYS A 137 -19.90 -11.48 -9.81
CA LYS A 137 -20.64 -11.23 -11.07
C LYS A 137 -19.99 -11.95 -12.25
N ILE A 138 -18.65 -11.98 -12.31
CA ILE A 138 -17.91 -12.58 -13.42
C ILE A 138 -17.80 -14.10 -13.27
N PHE A 139 -17.65 -14.57 -12.03
CA PHE A 139 -17.43 -15.99 -11.69
C PHE A 139 -18.42 -16.49 -10.62
N PRO A 140 -19.72 -16.48 -10.90
CA PRO A 140 -20.76 -16.80 -9.89
C PRO A 140 -20.66 -18.22 -9.32
N GLN A 141 -20.02 -19.14 -10.02
CA GLN A 141 -19.84 -20.52 -9.58
C GLN A 141 -18.65 -20.70 -8.61
N ARG A 142 -17.78 -19.69 -8.47
CA ARG A 142 -16.60 -19.77 -7.63
C ARG A 142 -16.92 -19.21 -6.23
N LYS A 143 -17.06 -20.10 -5.26
CA LYS A 143 -17.54 -19.79 -3.92
C LYS A 143 -16.49 -19.81 -2.82
N GLU A 144 -15.25 -20.19 -3.15
CA GLU A 144 -14.14 -20.16 -2.20
C GLU A 144 -13.16 -19.03 -2.54
N VAL A 145 -13.10 -18.02 -1.67
CA VAL A 145 -12.18 -16.91 -1.79
C VAL A 145 -10.91 -17.22 -1.01
N VAL A 146 -9.79 -17.19 -1.69
CA VAL A 146 -8.46 -17.44 -1.13
C VAL A 146 -7.72 -16.12 -1.04
N CYS A 147 -7.49 -15.63 0.17
CA CYS A 147 -6.65 -14.47 0.42
C CYS A 147 -5.20 -14.94 0.60
N VAL A 148 -4.27 -14.40 -0.20
CA VAL A 148 -2.85 -14.73 -0.11
C VAL A 148 -2.06 -13.53 0.39
N ILE A 149 -1.35 -13.70 1.48
CA ILE A 149 -0.54 -12.66 2.13
C ILE A 149 0.90 -13.11 2.36
N ASP A 150 1.82 -12.17 2.44
CA ASP A 150 3.24 -12.41 2.65
C ASP A 150 3.72 -12.05 4.08
N ASN A 151 2.78 -11.79 5.00
CA ASN A 151 3.05 -11.38 6.38
C ASN A 151 3.84 -10.06 6.53
N SER A 152 3.95 -9.28 5.48
CA SER A 152 4.44 -7.90 5.58
C SER A 152 3.44 -7.03 6.34
N PHE A 153 3.89 -5.88 6.84
CA PHE A 153 3.03 -4.93 7.53
C PHE A 153 1.78 -4.58 6.69
N LEU A 154 1.97 -4.23 5.42
CA LEU A 154 0.87 -3.84 4.53
C LEU A 154 -0.07 -5.00 4.21
N SER A 155 0.45 -6.23 4.02
CA SER A 155 -0.40 -7.42 3.82
C SER A 155 -1.29 -7.70 5.02
N ASN A 156 -0.76 -7.55 6.23
CA ASN A 156 -1.54 -7.77 7.46
C ASN A 156 -2.62 -6.70 7.63
N LYS A 157 -2.29 -5.44 7.38
CA LYS A 157 -3.29 -4.35 7.36
C LYS A 157 -4.37 -4.59 6.33
N GLY A 158 -3.98 -4.97 5.12
CA GLY A 158 -4.93 -5.31 4.06
C GLY A 158 -5.80 -6.51 4.38
N LEU A 159 -5.27 -7.51 5.11
CA LEU A 159 -6.07 -8.64 5.59
C LEU A 159 -7.10 -8.19 6.64
N GLU A 160 -6.72 -7.33 7.60
CA GLU A 160 -7.65 -6.80 8.60
C GLU A 160 -8.85 -6.11 7.92
N ASP A 161 -8.60 -5.20 6.98
CA ASP A 161 -9.66 -4.52 6.22
C ASP A 161 -10.49 -5.49 5.39
N PHE A 162 -9.84 -6.46 4.73
CA PHE A 162 -10.54 -7.49 3.95
C PHE A 162 -11.45 -8.34 4.83
N GLU A 163 -11.01 -8.75 6.02
CA GLU A 163 -11.84 -9.53 6.95
C GLU A 163 -13.05 -8.75 7.47
N GLU A 164 -12.93 -7.44 7.68
CA GLU A 164 -14.06 -6.59 8.06
C GLU A 164 -15.13 -6.53 6.95
N GLU A 165 -14.70 -6.25 5.72
CA GLU A 165 -15.61 -6.20 4.57
C GLU A 165 -16.16 -7.58 4.20
N TRP A 166 -15.38 -8.65 4.40
CA TRP A 166 -15.83 -10.02 4.23
C TRP A 166 -17.00 -10.38 5.15
N LYS A 167 -16.98 -9.96 6.41
CA LYS A 167 -18.08 -10.18 7.34
C LYS A 167 -19.40 -9.58 6.83
N ILE A 168 -19.32 -8.42 6.18
CA ILE A 168 -20.48 -7.77 5.57
C ILE A 168 -20.93 -8.54 4.32
N PHE A 169 -20.02 -8.83 3.41
CA PHE A 169 -20.31 -9.59 2.18
C PHE A 169 -20.91 -10.94 2.46
N GLN A 170 -20.40 -11.68 3.45
CA GLN A 170 -20.86 -13.03 3.78
C GLN A 170 -22.29 -13.08 4.33
N LYS A 171 -22.79 -12.01 4.96
CA LYS A 171 -24.18 -11.94 5.42
C LYS A 171 -25.16 -12.11 4.26
N ASP A 172 -24.87 -11.50 3.11
CA ASP A 172 -25.67 -11.59 1.90
C ASP A 172 -25.33 -12.81 1.03
N ASN A 173 -24.17 -13.44 1.30
CA ASN A 173 -23.62 -14.53 0.51
C ASN A 173 -23.15 -15.70 1.40
N PRO A 174 -24.04 -16.37 2.14
CA PRO A 174 -23.68 -17.37 3.16
C PRO A 174 -23.06 -18.65 2.59
N ASP A 175 -23.15 -18.88 1.30
CA ASP A 175 -22.54 -20.01 0.57
C ASP A 175 -21.06 -19.76 0.17
N TYR A 176 -20.59 -18.53 0.35
CA TYR A 176 -19.17 -18.20 0.14
C TYR A 176 -18.33 -18.55 1.35
N ARG A 177 -17.12 -19.02 1.09
CA ARG A 177 -16.13 -19.38 2.10
C ARG A 177 -14.83 -18.65 1.84
N MET A 178 -14.10 -18.29 2.90
CA MET A 178 -12.80 -17.67 2.84
C MET A 178 -11.71 -18.56 3.44
N LYS A 179 -10.56 -18.58 2.80
CA LYS A 179 -9.31 -19.14 3.35
C LYS A 179 -8.20 -18.12 3.22
N VAL A 180 -7.33 -18.07 4.23
CA VAL A 180 -6.14 -17.23 4.22
C VAL A 180 -4.92 -18.13 4.12
N TYR A 181 -4.07 -17.86 3.13
CA TYR A 181 -2.75 -18.47 3.00
C TYR A 181 -1.68 -17.41 3.27
N ASN A 182 -0.95 -17.62 4.36
CA ASN A 182 0.19 -16.79 4.73
C ASN A 182 1.47 -17.52 4.38
N THR A 183 2.37 -16.89 3.63
CA THR A 183 3.62 -17.50 3.17
C THR A 183 4.59 -17.87 4.31
N GLN A 184 4.36 -17.39 5.53
CA GLN A 184 5.11 -17.84 6.71
C GLN A 184 4.59 -19.15 7.29
N ASN A 185 3.27 -19.38 7.24
CA ASN A 185 2.62 -20.53 7.87
C ASN A 185 2.36 -21.68 6.90
N HIS A 186 2.41 -21.39 5.60
CA HIS A 186 2.18 -22.34 4.53
C HIS A 186 3.38 -22.37 3.60
N THR A 187 3.83 -23.57 3.24
CA THR A 187 4.91 -23.70 2.25
C THR A 187 4.44 -23.16 0.89
N THR A 188 5.38 -22.62 0.13
CA THR A 188 5.13 -22.18 -1.24
C THR A 188 4.47 -23.27 -2.08
N SER A 189 4.93 -24.53 -1.95
CA SER A 189 4.35 -25.67 -2.64
C SER A 189 2.88 -25.91 -2.28
N HIS A 190 2.51 -25.73 -1.00
CA HIS A 190 1.13 -25.87 -0.56
C HIS A 190 0.23 -24.80 -1.18
N ILE A 191 0.68 -23.54 -1.20
CA ILE A 191 -0.09 -22.42 -1.79
C ILE A 191 -0.21 -22.64 -3.31
N ILE A 192 0.87 -23.01 -3.99
CA ILE A 192 0.85 -23.32 -5.42
C ILE A 192 -0.13 -24.46 -5.73
N ALA A 193 -0.10 -25.54 -4.94
CA ALA A 193 -1.04 -26.65 -5.12
C ALA A 193 -2.51 -26.21 -4.96
N ALA A 194 -2.77 -25.27 -4.04
CA ALA A 194 -4.11 -24.77 -3.76
C ALA A 194 -4.71 -23.94 -4.90
N ILE A 195 -3.90 -23.15 -5.62
CA ILE A 195 -4.39 -22.14 -6.56
C ILE A 195 -3.91 -22.29 -8.00
N CYS A 196 -2.82 -23.05 -8.24
CA CYS A 196 -2.28 -23.23 -9.58
C CYS A 196 -2.69 -24.57 -10.23
N TYR A 197 -3.06 -25.59 -9.45
CA TYR A 197 -3.52 -26.86 -10.00
C TYR A 197 -5.02 -26.87 -10.30
N PRO A 198 -5.45 -27.32 -11.49
CA PRO A 198 -6.84 -27.24 -11.91
C PRO A 198 -7.86 -27.85 -10.95
N ARG A 199 -7.51 -29.03 -10.37
CA ARG A 199 -8.43 -29.74 -9.45
C ARG A 199 -8.76 -28.94 -8.19
N ASN A 200 -7.82 -28.11 -7.71
CA ASN A 200 -7.98 -27.36 -6.47
C ASN A 200 -8.50 -25.94 -6.71
N SER A 201 -8.37 -25.43 -7.93
CA SER A 201 -8.64 -24.03 -8.25
C SER A 201 -10.02 -23.78 -8.88
N TYR A 202 -10.76 -24.83 -9.24
CA TYR A 202 -12.00 -24.70 -10.01
C TYR A 202 -13.07 -23.85 -9.33
N GLU A 203 -13.22 -23.94 -8.01
CA GLU A 203 -14.20 -23.17 -7.24
C GLU A 203 -13.60 -21.92 -6.57
N ARG A 204 -12.33 -21.61 -6.85
CA ARG A 204 -11.57 -20.59 -6.13
C ARG A 204 -11.47 -19.28 -6.87
N LEU A 205 -11.47 -18.20 -6.09
CA LEU A 205 -11.04 -16.85 -6.43
C LEU A 205 -9.86 -16.50 -5.55
N VAL A 206 -8.86 -15.83 -6.08
CA VAL A 206 -7.71 -15.36 -5.28
C VAL A 206 -7.81 -13.86 -5.10
N VAL A 207 -7.62 -13.40 -3.88
CA VAL A 207 -7.53 -11.97 -3.54
C VAL A 207 -6.15 -11.70 -2.95
N ALA A 208 -5.47 -10.69 -3.47
CA ALA A 208 -4.16 -10.25 -3.01
C ALA A 208 -4.24 -8.81 -2.48
N PRO A 209 -4.24 -8.62 -1.14
CA PRO A 209 -4.28 -7.28 -0.53
C PRO A 209 -3.01 -6.45 -0.77
N LYS A 210 -1.89 -7.12 -1.00
CA LYS A 210 -0.62 -6.49 -1.36
C LYS A 210 0.05 -7.28 -2.49
N TRP A 211 0.65 -6.55 -3.42
CA TRP A 211 1.44 -7.19 -4.46
C TRP A 211 2.87 -7.49 -3.97
N SER A 212 3.39 -8.65 -4.33
CA SER A 212 4.74 -9.10 -4.00
C SER A 212 5.33 -9.95 -5.14
N PRO A 213 6.65 -10.19 -5.18
CA PRO A 213 7.27 -11.07 -6.18
C PRO A 213 6.66 -12.48 -6.20
N PHE A 214 6.30 -13.03 -5.04
CA PHE A 214 5.61 -14.31 -4.95
C PHE A 214 4.23 -14.26 -5.61
N LEU A 215 3.47 -13.20 -5.40
CA LEU A 215 2.16 -13.00 -6.02
C LEU A 215 2.26 -12.75 -7.53
N SER A 216 3.37 -12.20 -8.02
CA SER A 216 3.67 -12.16 -9.46
C SER A 216 3.74 -13.57 -10.06
N PHE A 217 4.42 -14.48 -9.39
CA PHE A 217 4.46 -15.88 -9.80
C PHE A 217 3.06 -16.51 -9.75
N VAL A 218 2.33 -16.30 -8.68
CA VAL A 218 0.95 -16.78 -8.51
C VAL A 218 0.05 -16.26 -9.63
N GLY A 219 0.06 -14.97 -9.91
CA GLY A 219 -0.76 -14.35 -10.94
C GLY A 219 -0.52 -14.95 -12.33
N LYS A 220 0.74 -15.23 -12.67
CA LYS A 220 1.12 -15.82 -13.96
C LYS A 220 0.79 -17.31 -14.09
N ASN A 221 0.70 -18.04 -12.99
CA ASN A 221 0.56 -19.50 -12.99
C ASN A 221 -0.78 -19.98 -12.40
N SER A 222 -1.52 -19.13 -11.72
CA SER A 222 -2.80 -19.48 -11.11
C SER A 222 -3.84 -19.91 -12.17
N LYS A 223 -4.59 -20.97 -11.87
CA LYS A 223 -5.77 -21.39 -12.61
C LYS A 223 -7.06 -20.79 -12.01
N ALA A 224 -6.99 -20.28 -10.79
CA ALA A 224 -8.03 -19.44 -10.22
C ALA A 224 -7.79 -17.97 -10.64
N PRO A 225 -8.83 -17.20 -10.98
CA PRO A 225 -8.66 -15.78 -11.28
C PRO A 225 -8.16 -15.04 -10.05
N VAL A 226 -7.18 -14.16 -10.25
CA VAL A 226 -6.53 -13.37 -9.19
C VAL A 226 -7.01 -11.93 -9.29
N PHE A 227 -7.51 -11.42 -8.16
CA PHE A 227 -7.94 -10.04 -7.98
C PHE A 227 -6.96 -9.34 -7.03
N SER A 228 -6.53 -8.15 -7.38
CA SER A 228 -5.58 -7.37 -6.57
C SER A 228 -6.19 -6.05 -6.11
N SER A 229 -5.82 -5.63 -4.92
CA SER A 229 -6.09 -4.27 -4.44
C SER A 229 -5.14 -3.23 -5.04
N GLN A 230 -4.21 -3.64 -5.90
CA GLN A 230 -3.21 -2.78 -6.53
C GLN A 230 -3.14 -3.03 -8.04
N ASN A 231 -3.15 -1.97 -8.85
CA ASN A 231 -3.17 -2.04 -10.31
C ASN A 231 -1.86 -2.60 -10.91
N VAL A 232 -0.74 -2.50 -10.21
CA VAL A 232 0.55 -3.10 -10.62
C VAL A 232 0.43 -4.59 -10.94
N GLY A 233 -0.54 -5.27 -10.36
CA GLY A 233 -0.83 -6.67 -10.63
C GLY A 233 -1.24 -6.96 -12.08
N LEU A 234 -1.87 -6.02 -12.78
CA LEU A 234 -2.38 -6.21 -14.14
C LEU A 234 -1.30 -6.63 -15.14
N THR A 235 -0.10 -6.09 -15.02
CA THR A 235 1.04 -6.47 -15.86
C THR A 235 1.70 -7.78 -15.44
N ASN A 236 1.25 -8.38 -14.34
CA ASN A 236 1.83 -9.56 -13.70
C ASN A 236 0.85 -10.74 -13.61
N GLY A 237 -0.15 -10.79 -14.50
CA GLY A 237 -1.08 -11.92 -14.63
C GLY A 237 -2.30 -11.86 -13.70
N VAL A 238 -2.55 -10.75 -13.03
CA VAL A 238 -3.79 -10.51 -12.30
C VAL A 238 -4.94 -10.35 -13.30
N PHE A 239 -6.08 -11.01 -13.03
CA PHE A 239 -7.27 -10.93 -13.86
C PHE A 239 -7.93 -9.55 -13.79
N CYS A 240 -8.04 -9.00 -12.57
CA CYS A 240 -8.64 -7.70 -12.31
C CYS A 240 -7.98 -7.04 -11.10
N ALA A 241 -7.79 -5.73 -11.17
CA ALA A 241 -7.24 -4.96 -10.07
C ALA A 241 -8.14 -3.77 -9.75
N TYR A 242 -8.17 -3.40 -8.47
CA TYR A 242 -8.78 -2.15 -8.02
C TYR A 242 -7.79 -1.02 -8.27
N ASP A 243 -8.20 -0.04 -9.06
CA ASP A 243 -7.36 1.11 -9.37
C ASP A 243 -7.66 2.25 -8.38
N SER A 244 -6.99 2.21 -7.24
CA SER A 244 -7.02 3.28 -6.24
C SER A 244 -5.98 4.36 -6.50
N ASP A 245 -5.07 4.14 -7.45
CA ASP A 245 -3.93 5.02 -7.71
C ASP A 245 -4.24 6.08 -8.78
N SER A 246 -5.40 5.99 -9.43
CA SER A 246 -5.83 6.94 -10.49
C SER A 246 -6.26 8.32 -9.97
N TYR A 247 -6.26 8.52 -8.66
CA TYR A 247 -6.68 9.78 -8.03
C TYR A 247 -5.50 10.61 -7.46
N ALA A 248 -4.27 10.23 -7.79
CA ALA A 248 -3.09 10.95 -7.37
C ALA A 248 -2.75 12.13 -8.30
#